data_6b76eb28fa866eb537d95f8e2ad2562e
#
_entry.id   6b76eb28fa866eb537d95f8e2ad2562e
#
_cell.length_a   1.000
_cell.length_b   1.000
_cell.length_c   1.000
_cell.angle_alpha   90.00
_cell.angle_beta   90.00
_cell.angle_gamma   90.00
#
_symmetry.space_group_name_H-M   'P 1'
#
loop_
_entity.id
_entity.type
_entity.pdbx_description
1 polymer ?
#
loop_
_entity_poly.entity_id
_entity_poly.type
_entity_poly.pdbx_seq_one_letter_code
_entity_poly.pdbx_strand_id
1 'polypeptide(L)'
;LNSATSLFGGFVTFSLLGHMARASGSEVADVVSSGEGLAFVVFPDGLASLPAPNLFAVLFFVMLMCLGVDSQLAMVESPLCMLKDLGVTRHVSQRTLVGALCVLMWASGLVFVTHAGIYWFELVDRYVAWGVFIVSACQSVAVTWARPPRAAGAPDFAGEIEAAIGRPVPRYITFMWRFGVPVICVLLATIGLVLELYDAP
;
A
#
# COMPACT_ATOMS: atom_id res chain seq x y z
N LEU A 1 -0.48 13.71 -12.36
CA LEU A 1 -1.20 12.61 -13.00
C LEU A 1 -1.99 11.81 -11.96
N ASN A 2 -1.33 11.30 -10.91
CA ASN A 2 -1.95 10.45 -9.87
C ASN A 2 -3.18 11.10 -9.20
N SER A 3 -3.07 12.37 -8.74
CA SER A 3 -4.20 13.09 -8.13
C SER A 3 -5.39 13.28 -9.09
N ALA A 4 -5.13 13.52 -10.37
CA ALA A 4 -6.19 13.63 -11.36
C ALA A 4 -6.90 12.28 -11.60
N THR A 5 -6.15 11.19 -11.62
CA THR A 5 -6.72 9.83 -11.72
C THR A 5 -7.57 9.48 -10.51
N SER A 6 -7.13 9.85 -9.29
CA SER A 6 -7.90 9.62 -8.08
C SER A 6 -9.21 10.41 -8.05
N LEU A 7 -9.18 11.68 -8.48
CA LEU A 7 -10.39 12.51 -8.59
C LEU A 7 -11.37 11.91 -9.62
N PHE A 8 -10.85 11.53 -10.80
CA PHE A 8 -11.67 10.90 -11.83
C PHE A 8 -12.28 9.58 -11.35
N GLY A 9 -11.48 8.74 -10.68
CA GLY A 9 -11.95 7.50 -10.05
C GLY A 9 -13.07 7.76 -9.03
N GLY A 10 -12.92 8.81 -8.20
CA GLY A 10 -13.96 9.23 -7.28
C GLY A 10 -15.27 9.59 -7.98
N PHE A 11 -15.21 10.38 -9.06
CA PHE A 11 -16.42 10.70 -9.85
C PHE A 11 -17.10 9.46 -10.41
N VAL A 12 -16.35 8.51 -10.95
CA VAL A 12 -16.90 7.25 -11.49
C VAL A 12 -17.56 6.44 -10.39
N THR A 13 -16.88 6.27 -9.25
CA THR A 13 -17.39 5.51 -8.11
C THR A 13 -18.68 6.11 -7.55
N PHE A 14 -18.70 7.41 -7.26
CA PHE A 14 -19.90 8.06 -6.71
C PHE A 14 -21.03 8.14 -7.72
N SER A 15 -20.75 8.24 -9.02
CA SER A 15 -21.78 8.18 -10.06
C SER A 15 -22.44 6.80 -10.10
N LEU A 16 -21.66 5.74 -10.00
CA LEU A 16 -22.16 4.36 -9.96
C LEU A 16 -22.98 4.10 -8.69
N LEU A 17 -22.47 4.50 -7.52
CA LEU A 17 -23.17 4.37 -6.26
C LEU A 17 -24.50 5.14 -6.25
N GLY A 18 -24.51 6.38 -6.79
CA GLY A 18 -25.73 7.18 -6.92
C GLY A 18 -26.75 6.52 -7.87
N HIS A 19 -26.30 5.90 -8.95
CA HIS A 19 -27.18 5.13 -9.85
C HIS A 19 -27.80 3.93 -9.13
N MET A 20 -27.01 3.16 -8.40
CA MET A 20 -27.48 2.00 -7.63
C MET A 20 -28.44 2.38 -6.52
N ALA A 21 -28.12 3.42 -5.73
CA ALA A 21 -29.00 3.96 -4.67
C ALA A 21 -30.37 4.36 -5.23
N ARG A 22 -30.38 5.05 -6.39
CA ARG A 22 -31.62 5.43 -7.07
C ARG A 22 -32.39 4.22 -7.59
N ALA A 23 -31.71 3.20 -8.13
CA ALA A 23 -32.35 2.00 -8.64
C ALA A 23 -32.96 1.14 -7.53
N SER A 24 -32.32 1.07 -6.35
CA SER A 24 -32.79 0.34 -5.17
C SER A 24 -33.74 1.13 -4.28
N GLY A 25 -33.91 2.45 -4.52
CA GLY A 25 -34.71 3.31 -3.67
C GLY A 25 -34.14 3.54 -2.27
N SER A 26 -32.83 3.33 -2.09
CA SER A 26 -32.10 3.45 -0.85
C SER A 26 -31.24 4.71 -0.81
N GLU A 27 -30.75 5.10 0.36
CA GLU A 27 -29.75 6.17 0.45
C GLU A 27 -28.38 5.69 -0.02
N VAL A 28 -27.55 6.60 -0.52
CA VAL A 28 -26.18 6.25 -0.97
C VAL A 28 -25.39 5.65 0.19
N ALA A 29 -25.60 6.10 1.42
CA ALA A 29 -24.95 5.58 2.62
C ALA A 29 -25.24 4.10 2.88
N ASP A 30 -26.42 3.61 2.50
CA ASP A 30 -26.82 2.20 2.69
C ASP A 30 -26.20 1.27 1.63
N VAL A 31 -25.84 1.83 0.47
CA VAL A 31 -25.24 1.07 -0.64
C VAL A 31 -23.71 1.06 -0.55
N VAL A 32 -23.14 2.04 0.15
CA VAL A 32 -21.69 2.17 0.30
C VAL A 32 -21.14 1.04 1.17
N SER A 33 -20.17 0.34 0.63
CA SER A 33 -19.30 -0.57 1.36
C SER A 33 -17.86 -0.14 1.16
N SER A 34 -16.96 -0.52 2.02
CA SER A 34 -15.53 -0.22 1.94
C SER A 34 -14.70 -1.47 1.67
N GLY A 35 -13.46 -1.28 1.25
CA GLY A 35 -12.54 -2.39 1.01
C GLY A 35 -12.99 -3.33 -0.10
N GLU A 36 -12.87 -4.63 0.14
CA GLU A 36 -13.19 -5.68 -0.83
C GLU A 36 -14.67 -5.68 -1.21
N GLY A 37 -15.55 -5.34 -0.27
CA GLY A 37 -16.98 -5.27 -0.51
C GLY A 37 -17.34 -4.28 -1.61
N LEU A 38 -16.66 -3.13 -1.66
CA LEU A 38 -16.86 -2.17 -2.72
C LEU A 38 -16.42 -2.75 -4.08
N ALA A 39 -15.23 -3.35 -4.15
CA ALA A 39 -14.65 -3.82 -5.40
C ALA A 39 -15.32 -5.09 -5.96
N PHE A 40 -15.73 -6.04 -5.11
CA PHE A 40 -16.18 -7.36 -5.54
C PHE A 40 -17.67 -7.62 -5.39
N VAL A 41 -18.40 -6.75 -4.68
CA VAL A 41 -19.87 -6.84 -4.53
C VAL A 41 -20.53 -5.65 -5.19
N VAL A 42 -20.22 -4.43 -4.70
CA VAL A 42 -20.94 -3.22 -5.12
C VAL A 42 -20.66 -2.86 -6.58
N PHE A 43 -19.39 -2.87 -7.03
CA PHE A 43 -19.07 -2.57 -8.42
C PHE A 43 -19.69 -3.58 -9.42
N PRO A 44 -19.54 -4.90 -9.25
CA PRO A 44 -20.17 -5.86 -10.15
C PRO A 44 -21.69 -5.73 -10.21
N ASP A 45 -22.35 -5.49 -9.08
CA ASP A 45 -23.79 -5.29 -9.02
C ASP A 45 -24.23 -4.01 -9.75
N GLY A 46 -23.48 -2.92 -9.53
CA GLY A 46 -23.68 -1.68 -10.28
C GLY A 46 -23.46 -1.84 -11.78
N LEU A 47 -22.43 -2.57 -12.19
CA LEU A 47 -22.14 -2.84 -13.60
C LEU A 47 -23.22 -3.71 -14.26
N ALA A 48 -23.86 -4.61 -13.51
CA ALA A 48 -24.95 -5.44 -13.99
C ALA A 48 -26.19 -4.62 -14.43
N SER A 49 -26.35 -3.41 -13.89
CA SER A 49 -27.44 -2.49 -14.24
C SER A 49 -27.19 -1.65 -15.50
N LEU A 50 -25.97 -1.70 -16.07
CA LEU A 50 -25.60 -0.91 -17.25
C LEU A 50 -26.01 -1.58 -18.56
N PRO A 51 -26.20 -0.81 -19.66
CA PRO A 51 -26.35 -1.38 -20.98
C PRO A 51 -25.05 -2.07 -21.41
N ALA A 52 -25.09 -3.35 -21.75
CA ALA A 52 -23.93 -4.22 -22.02
C ALA A 52 -23.11 -4.60 -20.76
N PRO A 53 -23.72 -5.19 -19.74
CA PRO A 53 -23.09 -5.48 -18.46
C PRO A 53 -21.86 -6.38 -18.58
N ASN A 54 -21.90 -7.37 -19.48
CA ASN A 54 -20.78 -8.31 -19.70
C ASN A 54 -19.50 -7.59 -20.18
N LEU A 55 -19.64 -6.59 -21.06
CA LEU A 55 -18.50 -5.83 -21.55
C LEU A 55 -17.85 -5.02 -20.43
N PHE A 56 -18.67 -4.29 -19.67
CA PHE A 56 -18.17 -3.47 -18.56
C PHE A 56 -17.58 -4.33 -17.45
N ALA A 57 -18.17 -5.49 -17.14
CA ALA A 57 -17.60 -6.42 -16.16
C ALA A 57 -16.22 -6.94 -16.60
N VAL A 58 -16.06 -7.36 -17.87
CA VAL A 58 -14.76 -7.81 -18.37
C VAL A 58 -13.72 -6.70 -18.30
N LEU A 59 -14.05 -5.48 -18.74
CA LEU A 59 -13.13 -4.34 -18.69
C LEU A 59 -12.73 -4.01 -17.24
N PHE A 60 -13.66 -4.05 -16.31
CA PHE A 60 -13.42 -3.80 -14.90
C PHE A 60 -12.46 -4.84 -14.29
N PHE A 61 -12.72 -6.13 -14.49
CA PHE A 61 -11.85 -7.18 -13.94
C PHE A 61 -10.48 -7.23 -14.64
N VAL A 62 -10.39 -6.91 -15.93
CA VAL A 62 -9.08 -6.73 -16.60
C VAL A 62 -8.32 -5.56 -16.00
N MET A 63 -8.98 -4.45 -15.75
CA MET A 63 -8.37 -3.31 -15.06
C MET A 63 -7.84 -3.70 -13.66
N LEU A 64 -8.65 -4.39 -12.85
CA LEU A 64 -8.22 -4.87 -11.53
C LEU A 64 -7.02 -5.82 -11.62
N MET A 65 -7.02 -6.72 -12.61
CA MET A 65 -5.90 -7.63 -12.84
C MET A 65 -4.62 -6.87 -13.21
N CYS A 66 -4.70 -5.86 -14.08
CA CYS A 66 -3.56 -5.02 -14.44
C CYS A 66 -3.01 -4.26 -13.22
N LEU A 67 -3.88 -3.69 -12.38
CA LEU A 67 -3.48 -3.01 -11.14
C LEU A 67 -2.80 -3.99 -10.15
N GLY A 68 -3.35 -5.20 -10.04
CA GLY A 68 -2.78 -6.24 -9.18
C GLY A 68 -1.38 -6.68 -9.63
N VAL A 69 -1.18 -6.88 -10.94
CA VAL A 69 0.12 -7.27 -11.50
C VAL A 69 1.18 -6.19 -11.26
N ASP A 70 0.84 -4.92 -11.46
CA ASP A 70 1.75 -3.79 -11.21
C ASP A 70 2.21 -3.75 -9.75
N SER A 71 1.28 -3.87 -8.81
CA SER A 71 1.58 -3.93 -7.38
C SER A 71 2.45 -5.14 -7.01
N GLN A 72 2.19 -6.30 -7.60
CA GLN A 72 2.97 -7.52 -7.36
C GLN A 72 4.43 -7.38 -7.83
N LEU A 73 4.68 -6.71 -8.95
CA LEU A 73 6.04 -6.45 -9.41
C LEU A 73 6.85 -5.65 -8.38
N ALA A 74 6.27 -4.58 -7.85
CA ALA A 74 6.90 -3.77 -6.81
C ALA A 74 7.14 -4.55 -5.50
N MET A 75 6.17 -5.39 -5.10
CA MET A 75 6.29 -6.23 -3.90
C MET A 75 7.39 -7.30 -4.01
N VAL A 76 7.68 -7.82 -5.19
CA VAL A 76 8.79 -8.76 -5.42
C VAL A 76 10.12 -8.03 -5.49
N GLU A 77 10.17 -6.84 -6.08
CA GLU A 77 11.41 -6.09 -6.26
C GLU A 77 12.03 -5.63 -4.92
N SER A 78 11.22 -5.20 -3.97
CA SER A 78 11.69 -4.73 -2.67
C SER A 78 12.48 -5.78 -1.88
N PRO A 79 11.96 -6.99 -1.58
CA PRO A 79 12.74 -8.03 -0.90
C PRO A 79 13.88 -8.55 -1.77
N LEU A 80 13.76 -8.53 -3.10
CA LEU A 80 14.86 -8.91 -3.98
C LEU A 80 16.05 -7.95 -3.85
N CYS A 81 15.81 -6.64 -3.78
CA CYS A 81 16.86 -5.65 -3.54
C CYS A 81 17.52 -5.87 -2.17
N MET A 82 16.74 -6.11 -1.12
CA MET A 82 17.26 -6.43 0.20
C MET A 82 18.18 -7.67 0.17
N LEU A 83 17.78 -8.74 -0.50
CA LEU A 83 18.57 -9.96 -0.62
C LEU A 83 19.87 -9.74 -1.43
N LYS A 84 19.84 -8.85 -2.42
CA LYS A 84 21.03 -8.44 -3.16
C LYS A 84 22.02 -7.70 -2.27
N ASP A 85 21.53 -6.75 -1.48
CA ASP A 85 22.34 -5.97 -0.57
C ASP A 85 22.99 -6.82 0.54
N LEU A 86 22.30 -7.87 0.98
CA LEU A 86 22.83 -8.87 1.90
C LEU A 86 23.84 -9.85 1.24
N GLY A 87 24.09 -9.72 -0.07
CA GLY A 87 25.05 -10.52 -0.80
C GLY A 87 24.61 -11.95 -1.13
N VAL A 88 23.33 -12.28 -0.95
CA VAL A 88 22.78 -13.63 -1.26
C VAL A 88 22.94 -13.95 -2.75
N THR A 89 22.91 -12.93 -3.62
CA THR A 89 23.10 -13.10 -5.06
C THR A 89 24.50 -13.56 -5.47
N ARG A 90 25.47 -13.56 -4.56
CA ARG A 90 26.82 -14.12 -4.83
C ARG A 90 26.80 -15.65 -4.99
N HIS A 91 25.82 -16.32 -4.37
CA HIS A 91 25.73 -17.77 -4.35
C HIS A 91 24.54 -18.33 -5.13
N VAL A 92 23.51 -17.50 -5.37
CA VAL A 92 22.25 -17.90 -6.01
C VAL A 92 21.93 -16.95 -7.16
N SER A 93 21.48 -17.50 -8.29
CA SER A 93 21.12 -16.65 -9.43
C SER A 93 19.89 -15.77 -9.12
N GLN A 94 19.86 -14.58 -9.69
CA GLN A 94 18.74 -13.68 -9.51
C GLN A 94 17.39 -14.30 -9.93
N ARG A 95 17.40 -15.11 -11.01
CA ARG A 95 16.18 -15.79 -11.49
C ARG A 95 15.64 -16.78 -10.45
N THR A 96 16.54 -17.52 -9.81
CA THR A 96 16.17 -18.48 -8.75
C THR A 96 15.60 -17.75 -7.53
N LEU A 97 16.17 -16.61 -7.14
CA LEU A 97 15.67 -15.81 -6.03
C LEU A 97 14.28 -15.24 -6.32
N VAL A 98 14.05 -14.70 -7.51
CA VAL A 98 12.72 -14.21 -7.91
C VAL A 98 11.72 -15.35 -7.91
N GLY A 99 12.08 -16.53 -8.49
CA GLY A 99 11.21 -17.70 -8.49
C GLY A 99 10.86 -18.18 -7.08
N ALA A 100 11.85 -18.24 -6.19
CA ALA A 100 11.64 -18.62 -4.79
C ALA A 100 10.73 -17.62 -4.05
N LEU A 101 10.93 -16.32 -4.25
CA LEU A 101 10.05 -15.29 -3.68
C LEU A 101 8.61 -15.41 -4.20
N CYS A 102 8.42 -15.59 -5.51
CA CYS A 102 7.09 -15.79 -6.08
C CYS A 102 6.40 -17.03 -5.51
N VAL A 103 7.12 -18.15 -5.38
CA VAL A 103 6.57 -19.39 -4.79
C VAL A 103 6.22 -19.17 -3.31
N LEU A 104 7.08 -18.48 -2.55
CA LEU A 104 6.82 -18.18 -1.15
C LEU A 104 5.58 -17.30 -1.00
N MET A 105 5.47 -16.23 -1.80
CA MET A 105 4.31 -15.33 -1.78
C MET A 105 3.03 -16.05 -2.20
N TRP A 106 3.11 -16.90 -3.23
CA TRP A 106 1.97 -17.73 -3.66
C TRP A 106 1.54 -18.70 -2.56
N ALA A 107 2.49 -19.41 -1.94
CA ALA A 107 2.18 -20.36 -0.86
C ALA A 107 1.56 -19.67 0.38
N SER A 108 2.05 -18.48 0.75
CA SER A 108 1.45 -17.68 1.82
C SER A 108 0.03 -17.19 1.46
N GLY A 109 -0.19 -16.87 0.18
CA GLY A 109 -1.51 -16.47 -0.33
C GLY A 109 -2.57 -17.58 -0.26
N LEU A 110 -2.18 -18.87 -0.26
CA LEU A 110 -3.13 -19.98 -0.17
C LEU A 110 -3.93 -19.98 1.14
N VAL A 111 -3.41 -19.41 2.21
CA VAL A 111 -4.13 -19.27 3.49
C VAL A 111 -5.39 -18.43 3.31
N PHE A 112 -5.34 -17.38 2.50
CA PHE A 112 -6.46 -16.47 2.25
C PHE A 112 -7.56 -17.06 1.34
N VAL A 113 -7.26 -18.14 0.62
CA VAL A 113 -8.23 -18.84 -0.24
C VAL A 113 -9.04 -19.89 0.53
N THR A 114 -8.69 -20.17 1.78
CA THR A 114 -9.41 -21.13 2.63
C THR A 114 -10.76 -20.56 3.10
N HIS A 115 -11.66 -21.41 3.61
CA HIS A 115 -12.96 -21.01 4.17
C HIS A 115 -12.85 -19.96 5.29
N ALA A 116 -11.74 -19.97 6.03
CA ALA A 116 -11.43 -18.98 7.07
C ALA A 116 -10.60 -17.80 6.53
N GLY A 117 -10.36 -17.73 5.22
CA GLY A 117 -9.47 -16.77 4.59
C GLY A 117 -9.85 -15.32 4.83
N ILE A 118 -11.16 -15.02 4.87
CA ILE A 118 -11.65 -13.66 5.14
C ILE A 118 -11.25 -13.17 6.53
N TYR A 119 -11.34 -14.03 7.55
CA TYR A 119 -10.92 -13.67 8.91
C TYR A 119 -9.42 -13.45 9.02
N TRP A 120 -8.63 -14.28 8.31
CA TRP A 120 -7.18 -14.09 8.22
C TRP A 120 -6.83 -12.79 7.49
N PHE A 121 -7.57 -12.47 6.43
CA PHE A 121 -7.36 -11.23 5.68
C PHE A 121 -7.65 -10.01 6.55
N GLU A 122 -8.80 -9.94 7.20
CA GLU A 122 -9.17 -8.85 8.11
C GLU A 122 -8.17 -8.70 9.26
N LEU A 123 -7.71 -9.82 9.84
CA LEU A 123 -6.70 -9.82 10.89
C LEU A 123 -5.38 -9.21 10.40
N VAL A 124 -4.88 -9.69 9.26
CA VAL A 124 -3.61 -9.22 8.70
C VAL A 124 -3.72 -7.75 8.28
N ASP A 125 -4.81 -7.35 7.61
CA ASP A 125 -5.02 -5.97 7.16
C ASP A 125 -5.03 -5.01 8.36
N ARG A 126 -5.73 -5.37 9.43
CA ARG A 126 -5.78 -4.60 10.68
C ARG A 126 -4.40 -4.38 11.29
N TYR A 127 -3.58 -5.43 11.42
CA TYR A 127 -2.30 -5.35 12.12
C TYR A 127 -1.12 -4.90 11.24
N VAL A 128 -1.18 -5.10 9.93
CA VAL A 128 -0.13 -4.62 8.99
C VAL A 128 -0.03 -3.10 9.02
N ALA A 129 -1.13 -2.38 9.15
CA ALA A 129 -1.13 -0.92 9.23
C ALA A 129 -0.24 -0.40 10.37
N TRP A 130 -0.28 -1.05 11.54
CA TRP A 130 0.58 -0.70 12.69
C TRP A 130 2.06 -0.95 12.42
N GLY A 131 2.35 -2.10 11.82
CA GLY A 131 3.70 -2.48 11.42
C GLY A 131 4.33 -1.44 10.49
N VAL A 132 3.58 -0.91 9.54
CA VAL A 132 4.04 0.12 8.60
C VAL A 132 4.46 1.40 9.33
N PHE A 133 3.70 1.89 10.31
CA PHE A 133 4.07 3.08 11.07
C PHE A 133 5.32 2.88 11.90
N ILE A 134 5.46 1.72 12.55
CA ILE A 134 6.65 1.40 13.35
C ILE A 134 7.89 1.31 12.46
N VAL A 135 7.80 0.58 11.35
CA VAL A 135 8.90 0.44 10.39
C VAL A 135 9.28 1.79 9.79
N SER A 136 8.30 2.63 9.42
CA SER A 136 8.55 3.98 8.88
C SER A 136 9.25 4.89 9.89
N ALA A 137 8.87 4.83 11.17
CA ALA A 137 9.55 5.55 12.24
C ALA A 137 11.00 5.07 12.38
N CYS A 138 11.22 3.75 12.43
CA CYS A 138 12.56 3.16 12.53
C CYS A 138 13.43 3.52 11.32
N GLN A 139 12.89 3.46 10.10
CA GLN A 139 13.60 3.84 8.88
C GLN A 139 14.00 5.32 8.91
N SER A 140 13.07 6.20 9.28
CA SER A 140 13.35 7.63 9.36
C SER A 140 14.47 7.93 10.37
N VAL A 141 14.44 7.30 11.53
CA VAL A 141 15.51 7.42 12.54
C VAL A 141 16.83 6.83 12.02
N ALA A 142 16.80 5.64 11.43
CA ALA A 142 18.00 4.99 10.89
C ALA A 142 18.70 5.83 9.83
N VAL A 143 17.93 6.41 8.91
CA VAL A 143 18.46 7.20 7.80
C VAL A 143 18.98 8.57 8.27
N THR A 144 18.28 9.22 9.20
CA THR A 144 18.60 10.60 9.59
C THR A 144 19.54 10.72 10.80
N TRP A 145 19.60 9.68 11.67
CA TRP A 145 20.37 9.71 12.91
C TRP A 145 21.47 8.64 12.99
N ALA A 146 21.17 7.42 12.56
CA ALA A 146 22.05 6.28 12.77
C ALA A 146 22.98 5.99 11.58
N ARG A 147 22.75 6.62 10.43
CA ARG A 147 23.58 6.40 9.25
C ARG A 147 24.93 7.08 9.42
N PRO A 148 26.02 6.32 9.62
CA PRO A 148 27.34 6.91 9.68
C PRO A 148 27.69 7.46 8.30
N PRO A 149 28.45 8.59 8.22
CA PRO A 149 29.03 9.04 6.96
C PRO A 149 29.83 7.88 6.34
N ARG A 150 29.60 7.59 5.06
CA ARG A 150 30.27 6.48 4.33
C ARG A 150 31.80 6.61 4.31
N ALA A 151 32.33 7.83 4.49
CA ALA A 151 33.72 8.14 4.65
C ALA A 151 33.88 9.42 5.47
N ALA A 152 35.05 9.63 6.08
CA ALA A 152 35.34 10.91 6.75
C ALA A 152 35.19 12.07 5.76
N GLY A 153 34.25 12.98 6.02
CA GLY A 153 33.91 14.10 5.13
C GLY A 153 32.82 13.81 4.07
N ALA A 154 32.20 12.62 4.07
CA ALA A 154 31.04 12.38 3.22
C ALA A 154 29.84 13.21 3.69
N PRO A 155 29.01 13.72 2.76
CA PRO A 155 27.81 14.46 3.12
C PRO A 155 26.85 13.60 3.93
N ASP A 156 26.11 14.24 4.83
CA ASP A 156 24.97 13.61 5.50
C ASP A 156 23.85 13.30 4.51
N PHE A 157 22.78 12.69 4.96
CA PHE A 157 21.64 12.31 4.11
C PHE A 157 21.07 13.48 3.31
N ALA A 158 20.98 14.67 3.91
CA ALA A 158 20.53 15.89 3.22
C ALA A 158 21.52 16.31 2.12
N GLY A 159 22.82 16.27 2.40
CA GLY A 159 23.86 16.59 1.43
C GLY A 159 23.96 15.59 0.28
N GLU A 160 23.66 14.30 0.50
CA GLU A 160 23.55 13.31 -0.59
C GLU A 160 22.39 13.65 -1.55
N ILE A 161 21.26 14.10 -0.98
CA ILE A 161 20.10 14.54 -1.78
C ILE A 161 20.42 15.84 -2.52
N GLU A 162 21.06 16.80 -1.86
CA GLU A 162 21.52 18.05 -2.52
C GLU A 162 22.42 17.76 -3.72
N ALA A 163 23.36 16.83 -3.54
CA ALA A 163 24.25 16.40 -4.63
C ALA A 163 23.48 15.73 -5.78
N ALA A 164 22.44 14.97 -5.49
CA ALA A 164 21.62 14.28 -6.50
C ALA A 164 20.68 15.23 -7.26
N ILE A 165 20.10 16.22 -6.56
CA ILE A 165 19.10 17.14 -7.13
C ILE A 165 19.77 18.39 -7.73
N GLY A 166 21.01 18.71 -7.32
CA GLY A 166 21.72 19.91 -7.72
C GLY A 166 21.18 21.20 -7.09
N ARG A 167 20.40 21.11 -6.02
CA ARG A 167 19.80 22.24 -5.30
C ARG A 167 19.86 22.00 -3.80
N PRO A 168 20.06 23.07 -2.98
CA PRO A 168 20.08 22.93 -1.54
C PRO A 168 18.72 22.49 -0.99
N VAL A 169 18.71 21.50 -0.07
CA VAL A 169 17.50 21.07 0.63
C VAL A 169 17.14 22.11 1.69
N PRO A 170 15.91 22.65 1.69
CA PRO A 170 15.46 23.59 2.70
C PRO A 170 15.54 23.00 4.11
N ARG A 171 15.99 23.78 5.09
CA ARG A 171 16.17 23.35 6.48
C ARG A 171 14.88 22.79 7.13
N TYR A 172 13.71 23.30 6.75
CA TYR A 172 12.44 22.78 7.29
C TYR A 172 12.18 21.35 6.84
N ILE A 173 12.58 20.95 5.64
CA ILE A 173 12.45 19.57 5.13
C ILE A 173 13.37 18.64 5.93
N THR A 174 14.63 19.04 6.13
CA THR A 174 15.58 18.27 6.95
C THR A 174 15.10 18.11 8.39
N PHE A 175 14.52 19.16 8.97
CA PHE A 175 13.91 19.12 10.29
C PHE A 175 12.70 18.16 10.31
N MET A 176 11.84 18.21 9.31
CA MET A 176 10.69 17.30 9.17
C MET A 176 11.13 15.84 9.07
N TRP A 177 12.13 15.53 8.27
CA TRP A 177 12.64 14.15 8.16
C TRP A 177 13.24 13.65 9.48
N ARG A 178 13.92 14.52 10.20
CA ARG A 178 14.64 14.14 11.42
C ARG A 178 13.74 14.00 12.65
N PHE A 179 12.71 14.84 12.75
CA PHE A 179 11.83 14.88 13.92
C PHE A 179 10.35 14.71 13.57
N GLY A 180 9.87 15.38 12.52
CA GLY A 180 8.46 15.39 12.18
C GLY A 180 7.94 13.99 11.80
N VAL A 181 8.61 13.31 10.88
CA VAL A 181 8.18 11.99 10.41
C VAL A 181 8.18 10.95 11.54
N PRO A 182 9.27 10.76 12.33
CA PRO A 182 9.24 9.80 13.43
C PRO A 182 8.15 10.09 14.47
N VAL A 183 7.98 11.36 14.83
CA VAL A 183 6.97 11.76 15.83
C VAL A 183 5.55 11.48 15.30
N ILE A 184 5.26 11.86 14.06
CA ILE A 184 3.94 11.62 13.45
C ILE A 184 3.67 10.12 13.35
N CYS A 185 4.63 9.31 12.90
CA CYS A 185 4.46 7.87 12.80
C CYS A 185 4.20 7.21 14.16
N VAL A 186 4.96 7.59 15.20
CA VAL A 186 4.74 7.07 16.56
C VAL A 186 3.39 7.53 17.11
N LEU A 187 3.02 8.79 16.88
CA LEU A 187 1.73 9.32 17.33
C LEU A 187 0.56 8.62 16.64
N LEU A 188 0.62 8.39 15.34
CA LEU A 188 -0.40 7.64 14.61
C LEU A 188 -0.47 6.17 15.10
N ALA A 189 0.68 5.53 15.31
CA ALA A 189 0.72 4.18 15.87
C ALA A 189 0.08 4.12 17.27
N THR A 190 0.39 5.08 18.15
CA THR A 190 -0.17 5.10 19.51
C THR A 190 -1.66 5.42 19.53
N ILE A 191 -2.12 6.41 18.76
CA ILE A 191 -3.55 6.75 18.68
C ILE A 191 -4.36 5.56 18.24
N GLY A 192 -3.93 4.90 17.19
CA GLY A 192 -4.69 3.78 16.71
C GLY A 192 -4.65 2.59 17.67
N LEU A 193 -3.49 2.27 18.29
CA LEU A 193 -3.46 1.23 19.33
C LEU A 193 -4.44 1.54 20.47
N VAL A 194 -4.53 2.80 20.88
CA VAL A 194 -5.48 3.25 21.90
C VAL A 194 -6.93 3.08 21.44
N LEU A 195 -7.24 3.46 20.19
CA LEU A 195 -8.59 3.27 19.63
C LEU A 195 -8.95 1.80 19.57
N GLU A 196 -8.03 0.94 19.15
CA GLU A 196 -8.27 -0.51 19.08
C GLU A 196 -8.47 -1.13 20.47
N LEU A 197 -7.74 -0.68 21.49
CA LEU A 197 -7.94 -1.12 22.87
C LEU A 197 -9.25 -0.59 23.45
N TYR A 198 -9.73 0.55 23.00
CA TYR A 198 -11.02 1.10 23.43
C TYR A 198 -12.21 0.37 22.79
N ASP A 199 -12.08 -0.04 21.53
CA ASP A 199 -13.09 -0.78 20.76
C ASP A 199 -13.03 -2.30 21.02
N ALA A 200 -12.06 -2.79 21.78
CA ALA A 200 -12.00 -4.19 22.19
C ALA A 200 -13.16 -4.51 23.15
N PRO A 201 -13.95 -5.58 22.88
CA PRO A 201 -15.11 -5.95 23.66
C PRO A 201 -14.78 -6.39 25.09
#